data_af532f144c004c2c7cc92001defa4d6f
#
_entry.id   af532f144c004c2c7cc92001defa4d6f
#
_cell.length_a   1.000
_cell.length_b   1.000
_cell.length_c   1.000
_cell.angle_alpha   90.00
_cell.angle_beta   90.00
_cell.angle_gamma   90.00
#
_symmetry.space_group_name_H-M   'P 1'
#
loop_
_entity.id
_entity.type
_entity.pdbx_description
1 polymer ?
#
loop_
_entity_poly.entity_id
_entity_poly.type
_entity_poly.pdbx_seq_one_letter_code
_entity_poly.pdbx_strand_id
1 'polypeptide(L)'
;RWAKRLYADLARGHGFSFVREEGARRSTSKADVCNGFLDHGNYIAYGYAAVALCGLGISFAMPILHGKTRRGALVFDLADVVKDGYVMPLAFECAKEGETQKDFRQRLIEHCQEEDVLDFLFDFMKNLCVKNT
;
A
#
# COMPACT_ATOMS: atom_id res chain seq x y z
N ARG A 1 -7.20 14.22 -4.44
CA ARG A 1 -6.54 15.49 -4.02
C ARG A 1 -5.76 15.35 -2.72
N TRP A 2 -6.32 14.69 -1.72
CA TRP A 2 -5.68 14.47 -0.42
C TRP A 2 -4.38 13.65 -0.55
N ALA A 3 -4.44 12.52 -1.21
CA ALA A 3 -3.27 11.65 -1.38
C ALA A 3 -2.10 12.36 -2.10
N LYS A 4 -2.39 13.20 -3.09
CA LYS A 4 -1.35 13.95 -3.80
C LYS A 4 -0.62 14.94 -2.89
N ARG A 5 -1.33 15.58 -1.97
CA ARG A 5 -0.72 16.47 -0.98
C ARG A 5 0.15 15.69 -0.02
N LEU A 6 -0.36 14.56 0.47
CA LEU A 6 0.39 13.70 1.38
C LEU A 6 1.70 13.22 0.77
N TYR A 7 1.68 12.79 -0.50
CA TYR A 7 2.90 12.41 -1.21
C TYR A 7 3.91 13.56 -1.30
N ALA A 8 3.43 14.76 -1.65
CA ALA A 8 4.31 15.93 -1.75
C ALA A 8 4.89 16.32 -0.40
N ASP A 9 4.11 16.26 0.66
CA ASP A 9 4.55 16.59 2.01
C ASP A 9 5.56 15.56 2.55
N LEU A 10 5.34 14.27 2.29
CA LEU A 10 6.29 13.21 2.64
C LEU A 10 7.62 13.39 1.91
N ALA A 11 7.57 13.68 0.60
CA ALA A 11 8.78 13.93 -0.17
C ALA A 11 9.55 15.13 0.36
N ARG A 12 8.85 16.21 0.67
CA ARG A 12 9.46 17.41 1.24
C ARG A 12 10.11 17.11 2.59
N GLY A 13 9.47 16.33 3.44
CA GLY A 13 10.02 15.90 4.71
C GLY A 13 11.27 15.03 4.55
N HIS A 14 11.42 14.35 3.41
CA HIS A 14 12.60 13.53 3.07
C HIS A 14 13.60 14.26 2.14
N GLY A 15 13.36 15.53 1.84
CA GLY A 15 14.30 16.39 1.14
C GLY A 15 14.31 16.28 -0.38
N PHE A 16 13.22 15.85 -1.03
CA PHE A 16 13.12 15.85 -2.49
C PHE A 16 11.72 16.23 -2.98
N SER A 17 11.63 16.65 -4.25
CA SER A 17 10.36 16.94 -4.91
C SER A 17 9.76 15.67 -5.49
N PHE A 18 8.44 15.55 -5.45
CA PHE A 18 7.76 14.33 -5.85
C PHE A 18 6.42 14.62 -6.54
N VAL A 19 6.19 13.89 -7.65
CA VAL A 19 4.89 13.78 -8.31
C VAL A 19 4.59 12.29 -8.49
N ARG A 20 3.41 11.84 -8.06
CA ARG A 20 3.04 10.43 -8.19
C ARG A 20 2.78 10.07 -9.65
N GLU A 21 3.55 9.13 -10.17
CA GLU A 21 3.43 8.56 -11.52
C GLU A 21 3.48 7.04 -11.44
N GLU A 22 2.66 6.38 -12.24
CA GLU A 22 2.64 4.92 -12.35
C GLU A 22 3.29 4.48 -13.67
N GLY A 23 3.85 3.27 -13.68
CA GLY A 23 4.39 2.65 -14.88
C GLY A 23 5.90 2.69 -15.00
N ALA A 24 6.40 2.32 -16.19
CA ALA A 24 7.84 2.21 -16.44
C ALA A 24 8.53 3.58 -16.44
N ARG A 25 9.73 3.62 -15.85
CA ARG A 25 10.53 4.83 -15.71
C ARG A 25 11.94 4.61 -16.22
N ARG A 26 12.54 5.69 -16.74
CA ARG A 26 13.90 5.65 -17.29
C ARG A 26 14.89 6.49 -16.48
N SER A 27 14.39 7.29 -15.54
CA SER A 27 15.21 8.15 -14.70
C SER A 27 15.60 7.44 -13.40
N THR A 28 16.76 7.83 -12.83
CA THR A 28 17.24 7.39 -11.53
C THR A 28 17.05 8.46 -10.44
N SER A 29 16.23 9.48 -10.69
CA SER A 29 15.91 10.50 -9.69
C SER A 29 15.24 9.86 -8.48
N LYS A 30 15.36 10.50 -7.31
CA LYS A 30 14.69 10.02 -6.08
C LYS A 30 13.19 9.92 -6.25
N ALA A 31 12.57 10.84 -7.00
CA ALA A 31 11.14 10.80 -7.30
C ALA A 31 10.77 9.57 -8.12
N ASP A 32 11.54 9.22 -9.15
CA ASP A 32 11.28 8.06 -9.99
C ASP A 32 11.53 6.75 -9.23
N VAL A 33 12.59 6.68 -8.43
CA VAL A 33 12.87 5.54 -7.57
C VAL A 33 11.75 5.35 -6.55
N CYS A 34 11.28 6.40 -5.93
CA CYS A 34 10.16 6.36 -4.98
C CYS A 34 8.86 5.89 -5.66
N ASN A 35 8.55 6.39 -6.86
CA ASN A 35 7.41 5.92 -7.63
C ASN A 35 7.50 4.43 -7.94
N GLY A 36 8.71 3.93 -8.28
CA GLY A 36 8.95 2.50 -8.47
C GLY A 36 8.69 1.70 -7.20
N PHE A 37 9.12 2.17 -6.06
CA PHE A 37 8.83 1.54 -4.78
C PHE A 37 7.35 1.53 -4.46
N LEU A 38 6.63 2.62 -4.71
CA LEU A 38 5.18 2.69 -4.51
C LEU A 38 4.45 1.70 -5.42
N ASP A 39 4.80 1.63 -6.69
CA ASP A 39 4.20 0.67 -7.61
C ASP A 39 4.41 -0.78 -7.13
N HIS A 40 5.65 -1.10 -6.79
CA HIS A 40 6.00 -2.45 -6.32
C HIS A 40 5.36 -2.78 -4.98
N GLY A 41 5.39 -1.84 -4.05
CA GLY A 41 4.77 -1.99 -2.73
C GLY A 41 3.25 -2.14 -2.81
N ASN A 42 2.61 -1.49 -3.78
CA ASN A 42 1.17 -1.63 -4.01
C ASN A 42 0.79 -3.06 -4.43
N TYR A 43 1.62 -3.74 -5.24
CA TYR A 43 1.40 -5.15 -5.57
C TYR A 43 1.52 -6.04 -4.32
N ILE A 44 2.49 -5.78 -3.46
CA ILE A 44 2.65 -6.51 -2.19
C ILE A 44 1.45 -6.27 -1.28
N ALA A 45 1.00 -5.03 -1.14
CA ALA A 45 -0.19 -4.68 -0.36
C ALA A 45 -1.44 -5.40 -0.88
N TYR A 46 -1.61 -5.44 -2.19
CA TYR A 46 -2.71 -6.15 -2.84
C TYR A 46 -2.64 -7.65 -2.54
N GLY A 47 -1.44 -8.24 -2.57
CA GLY A 47 -1.22 -9.64 -2.21
C GLY A 47 -1.61 -9.96 -0.78
N TYR A 48 -1.24 -9.13 0.19
CA TYR A 48 -1.66 -9.29 1.59
C TYR A 48 -3.17 -9.20 1.73
N ALA A 49 -3.80 -8.24 1.08
CA ALA A 49 -5.26 -8.09 1.11
C ALA A 49 -5.97 -9.31 0.52
N ALA A 50 -5.48 -9.83 -0.61
CA ALA A 50 -6.03 -11.03 -1.25
C ALA A 50 -5.91 -12.27 -0.35
N VAL A 51 -4.76 -12.46 0.29
CA VAL A 51 -4.56 -13.58 1.24
C VAL A 51 -5.51 -13.47 2.43
N ALA A 52 -5.67 -12.26 2.99
CA ALA A 52 -6.59 -12.04 4.11
C ALA A 52 -8.04 -12.38 3.74
N LEU A 53 -8.49 -11.95 2.56
CA LEU A 53 -9.85 -12.24 2.09
C LEU A 53 -10.05 -13.73 1.82
N CYS A 54 -9.09 -14.39 1.20
CA CYS A 54 -9.12 -15.84 0.99
C CYS A 54 -9.19 -16.60 2.31
N GLY A 55 -8.41 -16.19 3.30
CA GLY A 55 -8.40 -16.81 4.63
C GLY A 55 -9.72 -16.67 5.38
N LEU A 56 -10.47 -15.60 5.12
CA LEU A 56 -11.79 -15.37 5.72
C LEU A 56 -12.94 -15.94 4.86
N GLY A 57 -12.65 -16.46 3.67
CA GLY A 57 -13.67 -16.96 2.75
C GLY A 57 -14.57 -15.87 2.17
N ILE A 58 -14.09 -14.64 2.11
CA ILE A 58 -14.87 -13.49 1.64
C ILE A 58 -14.64 -13.27 0.15
N SER A 59 -15.72 -12.96 -0.58
CA SER A 59 -15.63 -12.64 -2.01
C SER A 59 -14.91 -11.32 -2.27
N PHE A 60 -13.98 -11.32 -3.24
CA PHE A 60 -13.29 -10.12 -3.70
C PHE A 60 -14.24 -9.07 -4.30
N ALA A 61 -15.37 -9.51 -4.82
CA ALA A 61 -16.36 -8.63 -5.44
C ALA A 61 -17.24 -7.89 -4.44
N MET A 62 -17.14 -8.20 -3.13
CA MET A 62 -17.97 -7.59 -2.09
C MET A 62 -17.56 -6.14 -1.84
N PRO A 63 -18.41 -5.14 -2.15
CA PRO A 63 -18.08 -3.73 -1.94
C PRO A 63 -18.54 -3.27 -0.56
N ILE A 64 -17.62 -2.93 0.32
CA ILE A 64 -17.94 -2.41 1.65
C ILE A 64 -17.68 -0.90 1.74
N LEU A 65 -16.52 -0.45 1.30
CA LEU A 65 -16.12 0.96 1.43
C LEU A 65 -16.27 1.76 0.12
N HIS A 66 -16.15 1.12 -1.04
CA HIS A 66 -16.22 1.77 -2.35
C HIS A 66 -17.58 1.70 -3.04
N GLY A 67 -18.61 1.11 -2.38
CA GLY A 67 -19.94 0.95 -2.96
C GLY A 67 -20.04 -0.19 -3.97
N LYS A 68 -21.23 -0.36 -4.53
CA LYS A 68 -21.60 -1.57 -5.31
C LYS A 68 -21.06 -1.60 -6.75
N THR A 69 -20.52 -0.51 -7.24
CA THR A 69 -20.19 -0.36 -8.66
C THR A 69 -18.78 -0.83 -9.04
N ARG A 70 -17.89 -1.04 -8.05
CA ARG A 70 -16.50 -1.41 -8.30
C ARG A 70 -16.27 -2.89 -8.01
N ARG A 71 -16.00 -3.65 -9.06
CA ARG A 71 -15.64 -5.06 -8.94
C ARG A 71 -14.32 -5.23 -8.19
N GLY A 72 -14.27 -6.12 -7.22
CA GLY A 72 -13.07 -6.33 -6.40
C GLY A 72 -12.79 -5.21 -5.39
N ALA A 73 -13.78 -4.36 -5.09
CA ALA A 73 -13.64 -3.19 -4.22
C ALA A 73 -13.06 -3.54 -2.85
N LEU A 74 -13.45 -4.67 -2.27
CA LEU A 74 -13.01 -5.06 -0.94
C LEU A 74 -11.51 -5.32 -0.86
N VAL A 75 -10.92 -5.99 -1.86
CA VAL A 75 -9.48 -6.20 -1.90
C VAL A 75 -8.72 -4.87 -2.02
N PHE A 76 -9.25 -3.91 -2.78
CA PHE A 76 -8.67 -2.57 -2.88
C PHE A 76 -8.78 -1.81 -1.56
N ASP A 77 -9.89 -1.92 -0.85
CA ASP A 77 -10.07 -1.27 0.44
C ASP A 77 -9.06 -1.77 1.47
N LEU A 78 -8.85 -3.09 1.56
CA LEU A 78 -7.86 -3.67 2.44
C LEU A 78 -6.43 -3.31 2.01
N ALA A 79 -6.16 -3.33 0.71
CA ALA A 79 -4.85 -2.94 0.18
C ALA A 79 -4.52 -1.50 0.51
N ASP A 80 -5.51 -0.59 0.47
CA ASP A 80 -5.31 0.81 0.81
C ASP A 80 -4.83 0.99 2.27
N VAL A 81 -5.32 0.18 3.19
CA VAL A 81 -4.86 0.19 4.58
C VAL A 81 -3.35 -0.12 4.65
N VAL A 82 -2.90 -1.15 3.93
CA VAL A 82 -1.49 -1.53 3.89
C VAL A 82 -0.64 -0.48 3.16
N LYS A 83 -1.16 0.07 2.06
CA LYS A 83 -0.46 1.12 1.31
C LYS A 83 -0.19 2.35 2.16
N ASP A 84 -1.22 2.84 2.83
CA ASP A 84 -1.12 4.08 3.60
C ASP A 84 -0.28 3.89 4.88
N GLY A 85 -0.42 2.76 5.55
CA GLY A 85 0.24 2.49 6.82
C GLY A 85 1.67 1.97 6.69
N TYR A 86 1.98 1.21 5.65
CA TYR A 86 3.25 0.48 5.55
C TYR A 86 4.05 0.82 4.29
N VAL A 87 3.41 0.83 3.12
CA VAL A 87 4.11 1.03 1.84
C VAL A 87 4.59 2.47 1.69
N MET A 88 3.69 3.42 1.89
CA MET A 88 3.97 4.83 1.62
C MET A 88 5.13 5.38 2.47
N PRO A 89 5.14 5.25 3.80
CA PRO A 89 6.23 5.78 4.60
C PRO A 89 7.58 5.14 4.23
N LEU A 90 7.61 3.83 4.04
CA LEU A 90 8.82 3.09 3.73
C LEU A 90 9.38 3.42 2.34
N ALA A 91 8.49 3.62 1.34
CA ALA A 91 8.92 3.98 -0.01
C ALA A 91 9.68 5.31 -0.03
N PHE A 92 9.19 6.32 0.68
CA PHE A 92 9.88 7.61 0.76
C PHE A 92 11.18 7.52 1.54
N GLU A 93 11.22 6.78 2.63
CA GLU A 93 12.42 6.55 3.42
C GLU A 93 13.51 5.85 2.60
N CYS A 94 13.17 4.74 1.93
CA CYS A 94 14.11 3.99 1.11
C CYS A 94 14.61 4.81 -0.08
N ALA A 95 13.76 5.62 -0.71
CA ALA A 95 14.16 6.50 -1.79
C ALA A 95 15.16 7.57 -1.31
N LYS A 96 14.90 8.15 -0.14
CA LYS A 96 15.83 9.11 0.49
C LYS A 96 17.20 8.48 0.74
N GLU A 97 17.22 7.25 1.26
CA GLU A 97 18.45 6.53 1.61
C GLU A 97 19.18 5.93 0.40
N GLY A 98 18.56 5.99 -0.79
CA GLY A 98 19.17 5.45 -2.01
C GLY A 98 19.19 3.93 -2.07
N GLU A 99 18.25 3.27 -1.40
CA GLU A 99 18.14 1.81 -1.39
C GLU A 99 17.64 1.26 -2.73
N THR A 100 17.93 -0.02 -3.00
CA THR A 100 17.46 -0.71 -4.21
C THR A 100 16.03 -1.19 -4.04
N GLN A 101 15.38 -1.56 -5.15
CA GLN A 101 14.05 -2.16 -5.12
C GLN A 101 14.03 -3.48 -4.33
N LYS A 102 15.11 -4.25 -4.39
CA LYS A 102 15.26 -5.47 -3.61
C LYS A 102 15.28 -5.17 -2.11
N ASP A 103 16.06 -4.16 -1.70
CA ASP A 103 16.14 -3.74 -0.29
C ASP A 103 14.78 -3.25 0.21
N PHE A 104 14.10 -2.41 -0.57
CA PHE A 104 12.76 -1.93 -0.24
C PHE A 104 11.78 -3.08 -0.03
N ARG A 105 11.74 -4.04 -0.97
CA ARG A 105 10.84 -5.19 -0.87
C ARG A 105 11.11 -6.01 0.38
N GLN A 106 12.38 -6.30 0.67
CA GLN A 106 12.77 -7.05 1.84
C GLN A 106 12.34 -6.33 3.12
N ARG A 107 12.63 -5.05 3.24
CA ARG A 107 12.25 -4.22 4.40
C ARG A 107 10.72 -4.18 4.58
N LEU A 108 9.98 -4.04 3.48
CA LEU A 108 8.52 -4.01 3.53
C LEU A 108 7.95 -5.33 4.04
N ILE A 109 8.43 -6.46 3.53
CA ILE A 109 7.96 -7.79 3.95
C ILE A 109 8.32 -8.05 5.40
N GLU A 110 9.54 -7.74 5.82
CA GLU A 110 9.98 -7.87 7.22
C GLU A 110 9.10 -7.03 8.15
N HIS A 111 8.84 -5.78 7.77
CA HIS A 111 7.99 -4.88 8.57
C HIS A 111 6.56 -5.41 8.68
N CYS A 112 5.99 -5.89 7.59
CA CYS A 112 4.66 -6.51 7.60
C CYS A 112 4.61 -7.76 8.47
N GLN A 113 5.67 -8.55 8.51
CA GLN A 113 5.76 -9.73 9.37
C GLN A 113 5.90 -9.36 10.85
N GLU A 114 6.74 -8.39 11.17
CA GLU A 114 6.95 -7.92 12.55
C GLU A 114 5.67 -7.32 13.15
N GLU A 115 4.90 -6.59 12.34
CA GLU A 115 3.64 -5.96 12.77
C GLU A 115 2.42 -6.86 12.61
N ASP A 116 2.59 -8.12 12.21
CA ASP A 116 1.50 -9.08 12.01
C ASP A 116 0.37 -8.52 11.14
N VAL A 117 0.72 -8.01 9.96
CA VAL A 117 -0.23 -7.32 9.07
C VAL A 117 -1.42 -8.22 8.69
N LEU A 118 -1.22 -9.51 8.47
CA LEU A 118 -2.32 -10.43 8.17
C LEU A 118 -3.34 -10.49 9.31
N ASP A 119 -2.89 -10.62 10.55
CA ASP A 119 -3.77 -10.64 11.71
C ASP A 119 -4.51 -9.30 11.87
N PHE A 120 -3.79 -8.20 11.65
CA PHE A 120 -4.41 -6.87 11.63
C PHE A 120 -5.52 -6.77 10.57
N LEU A 121 -5.28 -7.27 9.36
CA LEU A 121 -6.28 -7.26 8.30
C LEU A 121 -7.47 -8.16 8.61
N PHE A 122 -7.25 -9.31 9.22
CA PHE A 122 -8.33 -10.19 9.69
C PHE A 122 -9.22 -9.48 10.71
N ASP A 123 -8.63 -8.85 11.71
CA ASP A 123 -9.38 -8.11 12.75
C ASP A 123 -10.10 -6.90 12.16
N PHE A 124 -9.44 -6.17 11.28
CA PHE A 124 -10.05 -5.04 10.56
C PHE A 124 -11.29 -5.47 9.78
N MET A 125 -11.21 -6.59 9.06
CA MET A 125 -12.33 -7.13 8.30
C MET A 125 -13.46 -7.61 9.18
N LYS A 126 -13.16 -8.31 10.27
CA LYS A 126 -14.18 -8.75 11.23
C LYS A 126 -14.95 -7.56 11.79
N ASN A 127 -14.25 -6.50 12.15
CA ASN A 127 -14.88 -5.29 12.68
C ASN A 127 -15.75 -4.59 11.62
N LEU A 128 -15.32 -4.52 10.36
CA LEU A 128 -16.11 -3.97 9.27
C LEU A 128 -17.37 -4.79 9.02
N CYS A 129 -17.26 -6.12 8.99
CA CYS A 129 -18.40 -7.01 8.78
C CYS A 129 -19.46 -6.86 9.89
N VAL A 130 -19.01 -6.75 11.15
CA VAL A 130 -19.91 -6.55 12.30
C VAL A 130 -20.64 -5.20 12.21
N LYS A 131 -19.95 -4.12 11.80
CA LYS A 131 -20.55 -2.79 11.69
C LYS A 131 -21.54 -2.65 10.54
N ASN A 132 -21.40 -3.48 9.50
CA ASN A 132 -22.22 -3.41 8.28
C ASN A 132 -23.30 -4.50 8.22
N THR A 133 -23.44 -5.31 9.25
CA THR A 133 -24.54 -6.25 9.43
C THR A 133 -25.55 -5.69 10.43
#